data_0d0b4463989ba1ac8a6f3c6d741b9881
#
_entry.id   0d0b4463989ba1ac8a6f3c6d741b9881
#
_cell.length_a   1.000
_cell.length_b   1.000
_cell.length_c   1.000
_cell.angle_alpha   90.00
_cell.angle_beta   90.00
_cell.angle_gamma   90.00
#
_symmetry.space_group_name_H-M   'P 1'
#
loop_
_entity.id
_entity.type
_entity.pdbx_description
1 polymer ?
#
loop_
_entity_poly.entity_id
_entity_poly.type
_entity_poly.pdbx_seq_one_letter_code
_entity_poly.pdbx_strand_id
1 'polypeptide(L)'
;MPCLVESEEQIPLAQYGSSNMGRLKTLYREGLGHRYGRLMQTIAGIHYNFSMPENFWDEYRQLLGSTEPLQDFRTGKYLHLIRNFHRYSWLLVYLFGASPAVSKCFTQGREHNLDELDDATLYKPYATCLRMGDLGYKSDAQRSIYVCYNDLNNYIDSLYSALSTPYAPYQEIGMQRDGKRLQINTNLLQLENEFYATIRPKRVGSDGQRPLQSLKAEGIQYIEVRALDLNPFLPLGIDAEQIHFLDAFLLYC
;
A
#
# COMPACT_ATOMS: atom_id res chain seq x y z
N MET A 1 11.64 -12.88 -2.22
CA MET A 1 12.13 -11.52 -2.00
C MET A 1 13.34 -11.26 -2.88
N PRO A 2 13.63 -10.00 -3.20
CA PRO A 2 14.30 -9.63 -4.46
C PRO A 2 15.65 -10.27 -4.69
N CYS A 3 15.96 -10.34 -5.97
CA CYS A 3 17.19 -10.87 -6.51
C CYS A 3 18.45 -10.12 -6.02
N LEU A 4 19.59 -10.75 -6.18
CA LEU A 4 20.88 -10.19 -5.88
C LEU A 4 21.14 -8.94 -6.73
N VAL A 5 21.41 -7.81 -6.08
CA VAL A 5 21.92 -6.59 -6.68
C VAL A 5 23.18 -6.18 -5.93
N GLU A 6 24.21 -5.75 -6.65
CA GLU A 6 25.49 -5.35 -6.04
C GLU A 6 25.39 -3.95 -5.43
N SER A 7 24.56 -3.08 -6.01
CA SER A 7 24.30 -1.74 -5.49
C SER A 7 22.89 -1.25 -5.85
N GLU A 8 22.36 -0.30 -5.07
CA GLU A 8 21.04 0.30 -5.32
C GLU A 8 20.99 1.10 -6.64
N GLU A 9 22.12 1.61 -7.12
CA GLU A 9 22.21 2.37 -8.37
C GLU A 9 21.90 1.50 -9.60
N GLN A 10 22.13 0.18 -9.51
CA GLN A 10 21.81 -0.77 -10.58
C GLN A 10 20.31 -0.99 -10.73
N ILE A 11 19.50 -0.61 -9.74
CA ILE A 11 18.04 -0.74 -9.82
C ILE A 11 17.48 0.40 -10.67
N PRO A 12 16.94 0.09 -11.88
CA PRO A 12 16.38 1.12 -12.75
C PRO A 12 15.07 1.67 -12.15
N LEU A 13 14.92 2.98 -12.19
CA LEU A 13 13.67 3.62 -11.82
C LEU A 13 12.72 3.65 -13.03
N ALA A 14 11.45 3.36 -12.78
CA ALA A 14 10.43 3.35 -13.83
C ALA A 14 10.26 4.74 -14.48
N GLN A 15 10.25 4.76 -15.81
CA GLN A 15 10.07 5.94 -16.64
C GLN A 15 8.67 5.95 -17.24
N TYR A 16 7.98 7.10 -17.20
CA TYR A 16 6.56 7.22 -17.59
C TYR A 16 6.33 8.19 -18.75
N GLY A 17 7.39 8.52 -19.50
CA GLY A 17 7.33 9.41 -20.66
C GLY A 17 7.43 10.90 -20.31
N SER A 18 7.25 11.74 -21.35
CA SER A 18 7.56 13.18 -21.31
C SER A 18 6.37 14.08 -20.94
N SER A 19 5.14 13.55 -20.85
CA SER A 19 3.98 14.32 -20.41
C SER A 19 4.15 14.82 -18.97
N ASN A 20 3.45 15.88 -18.58
CA ASN A 20 3.52 16.39 -17.20
C ASN A 20 3.19 15.32 -16.17
N MET A 21 2.18 14.49 -16.43
CA MET A 21 1.81 13.37 -15.57
C MET A 21 2.90 12.28 -15.55
N GLY A 22 3.48 11.97 -16.70
CA GLY A 22 4.60 11.01 -16.80
C GLY A 22 5.82 11.49 -16.02
N ARG A 23 6.20 12.75 -16.20
CA ARG A 23 7.31 13.38 -15.44
C ARG A 23 7.04 13.41 -13.94
N LEU A 24 5.82 13.71 -13.52
CA LEU A 24 5.43 13.67 -12.10
C LEU A 24 5.59 12.25 -11.52
N LYS A 25 5.13 11.22 -12.24
CA LYS A 25 5.27 9.81 -11.81
C LYS A 25 6.74 9.38 -11.74
N THR A 26 7.58 9.79 -12.69
CA THR A 26 9.03 9.52 -12.66
C THR A 26 9.67 10.19 -11.45
N LEU A 27 9.41 11.49 -11.24
CA LEU A 27 9.93 12.23 -10.09
C LEU A 27 9.47 11.63 -8.76
N TYR A 28 8.22 11.14 -8.69
CA TYR A 28 7.73 10.42 -7.52
C TYR A 28 8.58 9.17 -7.21
N ARG A 29 8.94 8.39 -8.24
CA ARG A 29 9.81 7.21 -8.07
C ARG A 29 11.23 7.57 -7.65
N GLU A 30 11.79 8.64 -8.21
CA GLU A 30 13.08 9.19 -7.75
C GLU A 30 13.00 9.60 -6.27
N GLY A 31 11.96 10.32 -5.88
CA GLY A 31 11.74 10.72 -4.48
C GLY A 31 11.63 9.53 -3.54
N LEU A 32 10.95 8.45 -3.93
CA LEU A 32 10.92 7.22 -3.15
C LEU A 32 12.33 6.61 -2.98
N GLY A 33 13.16 6.65 -4.04
CA GLY A 33 14.55 6.19 -3.98
C GLY A 33 15.39 6.97 -2.96
N HIS A 34 15.21 8.29 -2.89
CA HIS A 34 15.91 9.13 -1.91
C HIS A 34 15.40 8.98 -0.48
N ARG A 35 14.09 8.70 -0.30
CA ARG A 35 13.45 8.58 1.02
C ARG A 35 13.61 7.21 1.65
N TYR A 36 13.52 6.15 0.86
CA TYR A 36 13.43 4.76 1.35
C TYR A 36 14.52 3.84 0.79
N GLY A 37 15.31 4.32 -0.17
CA GLY A 37 16.20 3.50 -0.97
C GLY A 37 15.50 2.84 -2.16
N ARG A 38 16.26 2.52 -3.20
CA ARG A 38 15.73 1.87 -4.42
C ARG A 38 15.35 0.42 -4.18
N LEU A 39 16.04 -0.28 -3.28
CA LEU A 39 15.74 -1.66 -2.88
C LEU A 39 14.29 -1.81 -2.42
N MET A 40 13.74 -0.84 -1.69
CA MET A 40 12.35 -0.89 -1.25
C MET A 40 11.34 -0.93 -2.39
N GLN A 41 11.67 -0.38 -3.56
CA GLN A 41 10.81 -0.39 -4.74
C GLN A 41 10.81 -1.73 -5.48
N THR A 42 11.71 -2.65 -5.13
CA THR A 42 11.76 -4.02 -5.68
C THR A 42 10.81 -4.98 -4.96
N ILE A 43 10.26 -4.58 -3.81
CA ILE A 43 9.27 -5.39 -3.10
C ILE A 43 7.95 -5.34 -3.89
N ALA A 44 7.44 -6.51 -4.23
CA ALA A 44 6.18 -6.66 -4.94
C ALA A 44 5.21 -7.57 -4.17
N GLY A 45 3.93 -7.36 -4.40
CA GLY A 45 2.83 -8.18 -3.92
C GLY A 45 1.64 -8.07 -4.84
N ILE A 46 0.56 -8.74 -4.54
CA ILE A 46 -0.70 -8.68 -5.28
C ILE A 46 -1.58 -7.58 -4.70
N HIS A 47 -2.15 -6.74 -5.55
CA HIS A 47 -3.27 -5.87 -5.22
C HIS A 47 -4.56 -6.57 -5.63
N TYR A 48 -5.44 -6.78 -4.66
CA TYR A 48 -6.73 -7.40 -4.87
C TYR A 48 -7.84 -6.36 -4.70
N ASN A 49 -8.51 -6.02 -5.79
CA ASN A 49 -9.63 -5.08 -5.77
C ASN A 49 -10.93 -5.84 -5.58
N PHE A 50 -11.73 -5.41 -4.62
CA PHE A 50 -13.00 -6.05 -4.28
C PHE A 50 -14.12 -5.02 -4.24
N SER A 51 -15.24 -5.32 -4.90
CA SER A 51 -16.48 -4.55 -4.85
C SER A 51 -17.68 -5.47 -4.91
N MET A 52 -18.79 -5.06 -4.28
CA MET A 52 -20.08 -5.69 -4.46
C MET A 52 -20.80 -5.09 -5.68
N PRO A 53 -21.68 -5.86 -6.36
CA PRO A 53 -22.53 -5.33 -7.43
C PRO A 53 -23.38 -4.14 -6.96
N GLU A 54 -23.73 -3.24 -7.86
CA GLU A 54 -24.46 -2.01 -7.50
C GLU A 54 -25.84 -2.31 -6.87
N ASN A 55 -26.58 -3.31 -7.39
CA ASN A 55 -27.87 -3.72 -6.86
C ASN A 55 -27.78 -4.30 -5.43
N PHE A 56 -26.68 -4.96 -5.07
CA PHE A 56 -26.45 -5.50 -3.73
C PHE A 56 -26.61 -4.42 -2.66
N TRP A 57 -26.10 -3.23 -2.90
CA TRP A 57 -26.08 -2.16 -1.89
C TRP A 57 -27.48 -1.66 -1.54
N ASP A 58 -28.36 -1.56 -2.54
CA ASP A 58 -29.74 -1.13 -2.30
C ASP A 58 -30.55 -2.21 -1.58
N GLU A 59 -30.41 -3.46 -2.03
CA GLU A 59 -31.05 -4.62 -1.38
C GLU A 59 -30.60 -4.78 0.08
N TYR A 60 -29.28 -4.65 0.33
CA TYR A 60 -28.72 -4.76 1.67
C TYR A 60 -29.16 -3.61 2.58
N ARG A 61 -29.24 -2.39 2.05
CA ARG A 61 -29.75 -1.23 2.78
C ARG A 61 -31.21 -1.44 3.19
N GLN A 62 -32.05 -1.92 2.27
CA GLN A 62 -33.46 -2.21 2.53
C GLN A 62 -33.62 -3.35 3.56
N LEU A 63 -32.84 -4.41 3.45
CA LEU A 63 -32.84 -5.54 4.40
C LEU A 63 -32.54 -5.07 5.83
N LEU A 64 -31.64 -4.09 6.00
CA LEU A 64 -31.32 -3.52 7.30
C LEU A 64 -32.27 -2.40 7.75
N GLY A 65 -33.27 -2.04 6.93
CA GLY A 65 -34.21 -0.95 7.24
C GLY A 65 -33.52 0.43 7.33
N SER A 66 -32.37 0.62 6.69
CA SER A 66 -31.66 1.89 6.72
C SER A 66 -32.27 2.91 5.75
N THR A 67 -32.39 4.15 6.22
CA THR A 67 -32.87 5.30 5.44
C THR A 67 -31.76 6.23 4.96
N GLU A 68 -30.50 5.87 5.22
CA GLU A 68 -29.35 6.64 4.77
C GLU A 68 -29.27 6.72 3.24
N PRO A 69 -28.72 7.81 2.66
CA PRO A 69 -28.39 7.85 1.25
C PRO A 69 -27.53 6.63 0.87
N LEU A 70 -27.80 6.02 -0.28
CA LEU A 70 -27.14 4.77 -0.69
C LEU A 70 -25.62 4.85 -0.68
N GLN A 71 -25.07 5.98 -1.12
CA GLN A 71 -23.61 6.18 -1.14
C GLN A 71 -23.02 6.26 0.27
N ASP A 72 -23.69 6.90 1.22
CA ASP A 72 -23.24 7.01 2.61
C ASP A 72 -23.31 5.65 3.30
N PHE A 73 -24.40 4.92 3.11
CA PHE A 73 -24.56 3.55 3.57
C PHE A 73 -23.42 2.66 3.05
N ARG A 74 -23.17 2.66 1.73
CA ARG A 74 -22.06 1.90 1.10
C ARG A 74 -20.71 2.27 1.70
N THR A 75 -20.43 3.57 1.83
CA THR A 75 -19.19 4.08 2.41
C THR A 75 -19.01 3.59 3.84
N GLY A 76 -20.05 3.70 4.67
CA GLY A 76 -20.03 3.22 6.05
C GLY A 76 -19.77 1.71 6.17
N LYS A 77 -20.35 0.92 5.26
CA LYS A 77 -20.15 -0.55 5.22
C LYS A 77 -18.74 -0.92 4.78
N TYR A 78 -18.18 -0.26 3.78
CA TYR A 78 -16.78 -0.48 3.41
C TYR A 78 -15.80 -0.08 4.52
N LEU A 79 -16.05 1.00 5.25
CA LEU A 79 -15.23 1.36 6.40
C LEU A 79 -15.34 0.31 7.53
N HIS A 80 -16.54 -0.26 7.74
CA HIS A 80 -16.73 -1.37 8.66
C HIS A 80 -15.92 -2.61 8.25
N LEU A 81 -15.99 -2.99 6.98
CA LEU A 81 -15.19 -4.07 6.40
C LEU A 81 -13.69 -3.82 6.61
N ILE A 82 -13.18 -2.60 6.32
CA ILE A 82 -11.76 -2.26 6.53
C ILE A 82 -11.35 -2.44 7.99
N ARG A 83 -12.18 -2.02 8.96
CA ARG A 83 -11.87 -2.20 10.39
C ARG A 83 -11.81 -3.68 10.78
N ASN A 84 -12.72 -4.50 10.27
CA ASN A 84 -12.68 -5.95 10.52
C ASN A 84 -11.51 -6.61 9.78
N PHE A 85 -11.20 -6.19 8.57
CA PHE A 85 -10.01 -6.64 7.87
C PHE A 85 -8.75 -6.41 8.72
N HIS A 86 -8.58 -5.25 9.34
CA HIS A 86 -7.42 -4.99 10.22
C HIS A 86 -7.37 -5.95 11.42
N ARG A 87 -8.52 -6.42 11.92
CA ARG A 87 -8.57 -7.40 13.03
C ARG A 87 -8.15 -8.80 12.60
N TYR A 88 -8.51 -9.20 11.38
CA TYR A 88 -8.40 -10.58 10.92
C TYR A 88 -7.38 -10.81 9.82
N SER A 89 -6.74 -9.77 9.27
CA SER A 89 -5.79 -9.88 8.14
C SER A 89 -4.54 -10.72 8.44
N TRP A 90 -4.22 -10.95 9.71
CA TRP A 90 -3.17 -11.88 10.10
C TRP A 90 -3.40 -13.29 9.53
N LEU A 91 -4.68 -13.69 9.37
CA LEU A 91 -5.05 -14.98 8.79
C LEU A 91 -4.58 -15.10 7.33
N LEU A 92 -4.68 -14.03 6.55
CA LEU A 92 -4.20 -14.01 5.16
C LEU A 92 -2.67 -14.18 5.10
N VAL A 93 -1.96 -13.50 6.00
CA VAL A 93 -0.49 -13.63 6.10
C VAL A 93 -0.08 -15.03 6.55
N TYR A 94 -0.82 -15.62 7.47
CA TYR A 94 -0.59 -16.98 7.95
C TYR A 94 -0.83 -18.04 6.86
N LEU A 95 -1.94 -17.95 6.13
CA LEU A 95 -2.32 -18.95 5.13
C LEU A 95 -1.58 -18.79 3.80
N PHE A 96 -1.37 -17.55 3.35
CA PHE A 96 -0.92 -17.23 1.99
C PHE A 96 0.40 -16.46 1.96
N GLY A 97 1.09 -16.34 3.09
CA GLY A 97 2.44 -15.77 3.11
C GLY A 97 3.41 -16.65 2.34
N ALA A 98 4.16 -16.04 1.41
CA ALA A 98 5.09 -16.72 0.51
C ALA A 98 6.47 -16.04 0.47
N SER A 99 6.81 -15.27 1.51
CA SER A 99 8.09 -14.57 1.62
C SER A 99 8.75 -14.77 3.00
N PRO A 100 9.05 -16.04 3.41
CA PRO A 100 9.66 -16.34 4.71
C PRO A 100 11.17 -16.04 4.76
N ALA A 101 11.79 -15.77 3.61
CA ALA A 101 13.21 -15.54 3.45
C ALA A 101 13.49 -14.33 2.56
N VAL A 102 14.70 -13.76 2.69
CA VAL A 102 15.17 -12.60 1.96
C VAL A 102 16.66 -12.73 1.66
N SER A 103 17.11 -12.18 0.52
CA SER A 103 18.54 -12.09 0.22
C SER A 103 19.26 -11.17 1.19
N LYS A 104 20.48 -11.52 1.61
CA LYS A 104 21.35 -10.66 2.45
C LYS A 104 21.60 -9.29 1.84
N CYS A 105 21.66 -9.17 0.51
CA CYS A 105 21.82 -7.87 -0.15
C CYS A 105 20.68 -6.89 0.15
N PHE A 106 19.47 -7.39 0.42
CA PHE A 106 18.32 -6.54 0.76
C PHE A 106 18.41 -5.90 2.14
N THR A 107 19.17 -6.50 3.06
CA THR A 107 19.32 -6.03 4.44
C THR A 107 20.60 -5.22 4.67
N GLN A 108 21.43 -5.04 3.64
CA GLN A 108 22.67 -4.25 3.77
C GLN A 108 22.40 -2.84 4.30
N GLY A 109 23.11 -2.47 5.36
CA GLY A 109 22.95 -1.16 6.02
C GLY A 109 21.69 -1.02 6.88
N ARG A 110 20.95 -2.10 7.15
CA ARG A 110 19.76 -2.12 7.98
C ARG A 110 19.94 -3.03 9.18
N GLU A 111 19.47 -2.59 10.33
CA GLU A 111 19.37 -3.46 11.50
C GLU A 111 18.26 -4.51 11.27
N HIS A 112 18.55 -5.75 11.61
CA HIS A 112 17.59 -6.85 11.53
C HIS A 112 17.87 -7.92 12.57
N ASN A 113 16.85 -8.77 12.85
CA ASN A 113 16.92 -9.91 13.76
C ASN A 113 16.67 -11.24 13.03
N LEU A 114 17.05 -11.32 11.75
CA LEU A 114 16.92 -12.51 10.93
C LEU A 114 18.08 -13.46 11.18
N ASP A 115 17.81 -14.76 11.06
CA ASP A 115 18.78 -15.83 11.13
C ASP A 115 19.36 -16.11 9.74
N GLU A 116 20.58 -16.63 9.65
CA GLU A 116 21.19 -17.05 8.40
C GLU A 116 20.71 -18.44 8.02
N LEU A 117 20.20 -18.59 6.79
CA LEU A 117 19.86 -19.89 6.21
C LEU A 117 21.06 -20.48 5.46
N ASP A 118 21.73 -19.63 4.68
CA ASP A 118 22.95 -19.92 3.93
C ASP A 118 23.76 -18.63 3.71
N ASP A 119 24.83 -18.71 2.90
CA ASP A 119 25.73 -17.57 2.64
C ASP A 119 25.05 -16.38 1.99
N ALA A 120 23.91 -16.54 1.33
CA ALA A 120 23.21 -15.51 0.57
C ALA A 120 21.82 -15.17 1.13
N THR A 121 21.27 -16.00 2.03
CA THR A 121 19.86 -15.96 2.42
C THR A 121 19.70 -15.78 3.92
N LEU A 122 18.80 -14.84 4.28
CA LEU A 122 18.30 -14.67 5.64
C LEU A 122 16.85 -15.12 5.74
N TYR A 123 16.45 -15.59 6.91
CA TYR A 123 15.08 -16.03 7.17
C TYR A 123 14.68 -15.72 8.63
N LYS A 124 13.42 -15.95 8.96
CA LYS A 124 12.99 -15.98 10.35
C LYS A 124 12.21 -17.26 10.61
N PRO A 125 12.55 -18.05 11.63
CA PRO A 125 11.78 -19.23 12.01
C PRO A 125 10.28 -18.88 12.20
N TYR A 126 9.42 -19.71 11.62
CA TYR A 126 7.96 -19.55 11.63
C TYR A 126 7.41 -18.32 10.90
N ALA A 127 8.24 -17.49 10.27
CA ALA A 127 7.74 -16.40 9.43
C ALA A 127 7.13 -16.97 8.14
N THR A 128 5.99 -16.43 7.75
CA THR A 128 5.35 -16.73 6.46
C THR A 128 5.52 -15.59 5.47
N CYS A 129 5.65 -14.34 5.97
CA CYS A 129 5.72 -13.15 5.14
C CYS A 129 6.58 -12.05 5.80
N LEU A 130 7.88 -11.99 5.44
CA LEU A 130 8.77 -10.91 5.89
C LEU A 130 8.42 -9.55 5.27
N ARG A 131 7.78 -9.56 4.10
CA ARG A 131 7.33 -8.33 3.41
C ARG A 131 6.35 -7.52 4.26
N MET A 132 5.49 -8.18 5.03
CA MET A 132 4.53 -7.53 5.92
C MET A 132 5.10 -7.23 7.31
N GLY A 133 6.31 -7.68 7.60
CA GLY A 133 7.06 -7.40 8.82
C GLY A 133 7.81 -6.06 8.79
N ASP A 134 8.77 -5.89 9.71
CA ASP A 134 9.52 -4.65 9.86
C ASP A 134 10.53 -4.38 8.73
N LEU A 135 10.90 -5.40 7.96
CA LEU A 135 11.72 -5.28 6.76
C LEU A 135 10.96 -4.77 5.54
N GLY A 136 9.63 -4.78 5.59
CA GLY A 136 8.78 -4.34 4.50
C GLY A 136 8.73 -2.82 4.31
N TYR A 137 7.69 -2.38 3.61
CA TYR A 137 7.46 -0.97 3.23
C TYR A 137 7.06 -0.11 4.45
N LYS A 138 7.93 -0.05 5.46
CA LYS A 138 7.72 0.80 6.64
C LYS A 138 8.78 1.89 6.65
N SER A 139 8.37 3.11 6.95
CA SER A 139 9.27 4.23 7.21
C SER A 139 8.91 4.90 8.53
N ASP A 140 9.90 5.47 9.20
CA ASP A 140 9.68 6.22 10.44
C ASP A 140 8.74 7.42 10.21
N ALA A 141 8.82 8.06 9.04
CA ALA A 141 7.90 9.12 8.66
C ALA A 141 6.44 8.66 8.70
N GLN A 142 6.14 7.46 8.20
CA GLN A 142 4.77 6.96 8.16
C GLN A 142 4.27 6.38 9.49
N ARG A 143 5.17 6.04 10.42
CA ARG A 143 4.78 5.62 11.79
C ARG A 143 4.04 6.71 12.56
N SER A 144 4.31 7.98 12.24
CA SER A 144 3.63 9.13 12.85
C SER A 144 2.24 9.40 12.27
N ILE A 145 1.87 8.77 11.15
CA ILE A 145 0.60 9.01 10.46
C ILE A 145 -0.46 8.08 11.07
N TYR A 146 -1.31 8.65 11.91
CA TYR A 146 -2.48 7.94 12.42
C TYR A 146 -3.66 8.14 11.46
N VAL A 147 -4.17 7.04 10.89
CA VAL A 147 -5.31 7.05 9.98
C VAL A 147 -6.52 6.40 10.63
N CYS A 148 -7.61 7.17 10.74
CA CYS A 148 -8.86 6.71 11.32
C CYS A 148 -9.78 6.16 10.22
N TYR A 149 -10.28 4.92 10.41
CA TYR A 149 -11.23 4.28 9.51
C TYR A 149 -12.66 4.25 10.06
N ASN A 150 -12.97 5.06 11.06
CA ASN A 150 -14.33 5.16 11.60
C ASN A 150 -15.24 6.04 10.73
N ASP A 151 -14.65 7.02 10.08
CA ASP A 151 -15.34 8.00 9.25
C ASP A 151 -14.47 8.37 8.04
N LEU A 152 -15.09 8.59 6.87
CA LEU A 152 -14.37 8.89 5.64
C LEU A 152 -13.69 10.27 5.69
N ASN A 153 -14.30 11.27 6.30
CA ASN A 153 -13.69 12.60 6.41
C ASN A 153 -12.44 12.54 7.28
N ASN A 154 -12.49 11.84 8.41
CA ASN A 154 -11.31 11.63 9.27
C ASN A 154 -10.18 10.91 8.53
N TYR A 155 -10.50 9.90 7.69
CA TYR A 155 -9.53 9.24 6.83
C TYR A 155 -8.87 10.23 5.85
N ILE A 156 -9.69 11.03 5.16
CA ILE A 156 -9.25 12.01 4.18
C ILE A 156 -8.39 13.10 4.86
N ASP A 157 -8.85 13.65 5.98
CA ASP A 157 -8.16 14.72 6.70
C ASP A 157 -6.81 14.26 7.26
N SER A 158 -6.71 13.01 7.73
CA SER A 158 -5.45 12.42 8.16
C SER A 158 -4.42 12.38 7.02
N LEU A 159 -4.84 12.00 5.82
CA LEU A 159 -3.96 11.96 4.65
C LEU A 159 -3.63 13.36 4.12
N TYR A 160 -4.57 14.30 4.11
CA TYR A 160 -4.28 15.70 3.76
C TYR A 160 -3.29 16.34 4.73
N SER A 161 -3.42 16.05 6.02
CA SER A 161 -2.44 16.49 7.02
C SER A 161 -1.05 15.95 6.69
N ALA A 162 -0.92 14.66 6.40
CA ALA A 162 0.36 14.06 6.03
C ALA A 162 0.95 14.60 4.72
N LEU A 163 0.11 14.98 3.75
CA LEU A 163 0.52 15.61 2.49
C LEU A 163 1.00 17.06 2.66
N SER A 164 0.65 17.72 3.76
CA SER A 164 0.99 19.12 4.03
C SER A 164 1.97 19.31 5.18
N THR A 165 2.26 18.28 5.97
CA THR A 165 3.17 18.37 7.12
C THR A 165 4.61 18.13 6.68
N PRO A 166 5.53 19.12 6.78
CA PRO A 166 6.93 18.95 6.48
C PRO A 166 7.59 17.93 7.43
N TYR A 167 8.57 17.18 6.92
CA TYR A 167 9.33 16.20 7.68
C TYR A 167 10.83 16.51 7.61
N ALA A 168 11.46 16.77 8.75
CA ALA A 168 12.82 17.26 8.82
C ALA A 168 13.84 16.40 8.04
N PRO A 169 13.86 15.05 8.14
CA PRO A 169 14.79 14.24 7.35
C PRO A 169 14.61 14.40 5.82
N TYR A 170 13.37 14.68 5.34
CA TYR A 170 13.14 14.91 3.92
C TYR A 170 13.50 16.34 3.48
N GLN A 171 13.49 17.31 4.42
CA GLN A 171 14.02 18.65 4.19
C GLN A 171 15.55 18.62 4.04
N GLU A 172 16.26 17.77 4.78
CA GLU A 172 17.70 17.55 4.68
C GLU A 172 18.09 16.96 3.31
N ILE A 173 17.30 16.06 2.74
CA ILE A 173 17.48 15.58 1.36
C ILE A 173 17.40 16.74 0.37
N GLY A 174 16.50 17.69 0.61
CA GLY A 174 16.25 18.85 -0.23
C GLY A 174 15.35 18.53 -1.43
N MET A 175 14.94 19.59 -2.11
CA MET A 175 14.07 19.51 -3.30
C MET A 175 14.84 19.34 -4.59
N GLN A 176 16.09 19.83 -4.63
CA GLN A 176 16.95 19.87 -5.80
C GLN A 176 18.41 19.69 -5.41
N ARG A 177 19.19 19.09 -6.32
CA ARG A 177 20.66 19.04 -6.26
C ARG A 177 21.20 19.13 -7.68
N ASP A 178 22.17 20.01 -7.91
CA ASP A 178 22.79 20.23 -9.23
C ASP A 178 21.78 20.47 -10.37
N GLY A 179 20.74 21.27 -10.09
CA GLY A 179 19.68 21.59 -11.05
C GLY A 179 18.63 20.48 -11.29
N LYS A 180 18.81 19.30 -10.70
CA LYS A 180 17.85 18.18 -10.81
C LYS A 180 16.91 18.15 -9.61
N ARG A 181 15.60 17.93 -9.87
CA ARG A 181 14.63 17.66 -8.81
C ARG A 181 14.85 16.27 -8.25
N LEU A 182 14.85 16.15 -6.91
CA LEU A 182 15.03 14.91 -6.17
C LEU A 182 13.69 14.31 -5.69
N GLN A 183 12.72 15.14 -5.37
CA GLN A 183 11.41 14.74 -4.84
C GLN A 183 10.35 15.81 -5.14
N ILE A 184 9.07 15.43 -4.99
CA ILE A 184 7.94 16.32 -5.28
C ILE A 184 7.83 17.44 -4.22
N ASN A 185 7.95 17.06 -2.94
CA ASN A 185 7.92 17.94 -1.78
C ASN A 185 8.72 17.31 -0.64
N THR A 186 8.81 18.00 0.50
CA THR A 186 9.52 17.52 1.71
C THR A 186 8.57 17.11 2.84
N ASN A 187 7.30 16.88 2.52
CA ASN A 187 6.29 16.50 3.49
C ASN A 187 6.34 14.99 3.82
N LEU A 188 5.63 14.57 4.87
CA LEU A 188 5.51 13.16 5.26
C LEU A 188 5.13 12.25 4.09
N LEU A 189 4.24 12.71 3.21
CA LEU A 189 3.88 12.04 1.97
C LEU A 189 4.07 12.97 0.77
N GLN A 190 4.62 12.45 -0.34
CA GLN A 190 4.67 13.18 -1.61
C GLN A 190 3.31 13.20 -2.31
N LEU A 191 2.64 12.05 -2.31
CA LEU A 191 1.33 11.80 -2.93
C LEU A 191 0.53 10.86 -2.03
N GLU A 192 -0.80 10.84 -2.20
CA GLU A 192 -1.72 9.96 -1.47
C GLU A 192 -1.34 8.47 -1.61
N ASN A 193 -0.80 8.10 -2.78
CA ASN A 193 -0.41 6.72 -3.07
C ASN A 193 0.84 6.26 -2.30
N GLU A 194 1.60 7.17 -1.70
CA GLU A 194 2.78 6.84 -0.88
C GLU A 194 2.39 6.24 0.47
N PHE A 195 1.22 6.59 1.00
CA PHE A 195 0.75 6.02 2.26
C PHE A 195 0.66 4.49 2.16
N TYR A 196 1.41 3.80 3.00
CA TYR A 196 1.39 2.34 3.04
C TYR A 196 0.29 1.84 3.97
N ALA A 197 -0.65 1.10 3.41
CA ALA A 197 -1.70 0.41 4.14
C ALA A 197 -1.95 -0.97 3.52
N THR A 198 -2.33 -1.93 4.35
CA THR A 198 -2.66 -3.31 3.95
C THR A 198 -3.97 -3.42 3.18
N ILE A 199 -4.85 -2.43 3.39
CA ILE A 199 -6.13 -2.26 2.69
C ILE A 199 -6.40 -0.76 2.53
N ARG A 200 -7.02 -0.37 1.42
CA ARG A 200 -7.37 1.03 1.12
C ARG A 200 -8.80 1.16 0.59
N PRO A 201 -9.54 2.19 1.03
CA PRO A 201 -10.74 2.63 0.32
C PRO A 201 -10.34 3.26 -1.01
N LYS A 202 -11.11 2.98 -2.05
CA LYS A 202 -10.82 3.42 -3.42
C LYS A 202 -12.07 3.91 -4.13
N ARG A 203 -11.82 4.81 -5.09
CA ARG A 203 -12.79 5.24 -6.07
C ARG A 203 -12.10 5.57 -7.39
N VAL A 204 -12.73 5.20 -8.49
CA VAL A 204 -12.29 5.64 -9.81
C VAL A 204 -12.70 7.10 -9.98
N GLY A 205 -11.72 7.98 -10.14
CA GLY A 205 -11.95 9.41 -10.39
C GLY A 205 -12.03 9.71 -11.87
N SER A 206 -12.55 10.90 -12.22
CA SER A 206 -12.43 11.46 -13.56
C SER A 206 -10.98 11.86 -13.86
N ASP A 207 -10.66 12.04 -15.17
CA ASP A 207 -9.31 12.40 -15.59
C ASP A 207 -8.79 13.65 -14.89
N GLY A 208 -7.61 13.52 -14.29
CA GLY A 208 -6.94 14.61 -13.56
C GLY A 208 -7.40 14.80 -12.10
N GLN A 209 -8.43 14.11 -11.64
CA GLN A 209 -8.90 14.21 -10.27
C GLN A 209 -7.99 13.40 -9.32
N ARG A 210 -7.66 13.98 -8.17
CA ARG A 210 -6.88 13.29 -7.14
C ARG A 210 -7.73 12.25 -6.41
N PRO A 211 -7.15 11.09 -6.00
CA PRO A 211 -7.88 10.02 -5.31
C PRO A 211 -8.68 10.49 -4.09
N LEU A 212 -8.10 11.32 -3.22
CA LEU A 212 -8.81 11.83 -2.03
C LEU A 212 -9.97 12.77 -2.39
N GLN A 213 -9.86 13.54 -3.49
CA GLN A 213 -10.94 14.38 -3.97
C GLN A 213 -12.13 13.55 -4.46
N SER A 214 -11.84 12.48 -5.22
CA SER A 214 -12.88 11.54 -5.68
C SER A 214 -13.58 10.86 -4.50
N LEU A 215 -12.82 10.39 -3.51
CA LEU A 215 -13.38 9.80 -2.29
C LEU A 215 -14.25 10.80 -1.52
N LYS A 216 -13.81 12.06 -1.41
CA LYS A 216 -14.56 13.10 -0.70
C LYS A 216 -15.86 13.46 -1.41
N ALA A 217 -15.84 13.54 -2.74
CA ALA A 217 -17.01 13.94 -3.53
C ALA A 217 -18.08 12.85 -3.62
N GLU A 218 -17.66 11.58 -3.71
CA GLU A 218 -18.55 10.51 -4.13
C GLU A 218 -18.47 9.25 -3.23
N GLY A 219 -17.69 9.28 -2.14
CA GLY A 219 -17.54 8.17 -1.21
C GLY A 219 -16.76 6.97 -1.78
N ILE A 220 -16.78 5.86 -1.06
CA ILE A 220 -16.05 4.64 -1.41
C ILE A 220 -16.80 3.84 -2.47
N GLN A 221 -16.10 3.40 -3.53
CA GLN A 221 -16.63 2.55 -4.57
C GLN A 221 -16.19 1.09 -4.42
N TYR A 222 -14.93 0.87 -4.07
CA TYR A 222 -14.34 -0.46 -3.85
C TYR A 222 -13.20 -0.38 -2.83
N ILE A 223 -12.68 -1.52 -2.46
CA ILE A 223 -11.49 -1.64 -1.60
C ILE A 223 -10.35 -2.32 -2.34
N GLU A 224 -9.12 -1.99 -1.97
CA GLU A 224 -7.89 -2.58 -2.50
C GLU A 224 -7.11 -3.25 -1.37
N VAL A 225 -7.08 -4.58 -1.34
CA VAL A 225 -6.20 -5.35 -0.44
C VAL A 225 -4.79 -5.39 -1.02
N ARG A 226 -3.78 -5.14 -0.18
CA ARG A 226 -2.36 -5.02 -0.59
C ARG A 226 -1.43 -5.93 0.21
N ALA A 227 -1.99 -6.73 1.09
CA ALA A 227 -1.25 -7.59 2.01
C ALA A 227 -0.79 -8.93 1.38
N LEU A 228 -1.20 -9.24 0.15
CA LEU A 228 -0.99 -10.56 -0.44
C LEU A 228 0.40 -10.69 -1.06
N ASP A 229 1.09 -11.78 -0.74
CA ASP A 229 2.34 -12.17 -1.40
C ASP A 229 2.09 -12.80 -2.76
N LEU A 230 3.11 -12.75 -3.61
CA LEU A 230 3.18 -13.53 -4.84
C LEU A 230 3.65 -14.94 -4.49
N ASN A 231 2.83 -15.96 -4.73
CA ASN A 231 3.24 -17.36 -4.58
C ASN A 231 4.18 -17.75 -5.74
N PRO A 232 5.46 -18.05 -5.47
CA PRO A 232 6.43 -18.33 -6.53
C PRO A 232 6.19 -19.65 -7.26
N PHE A 233 5.32 -20.51 -6.74
CA PHE A 233 4.98 -21.79 -7.36
C PHE A 233 3.77 -21.71 -8.30
N LEU A 234 3.14 -20.55 -8.41
CA LEU A 234 1.99 -20.33 -9.28
C LEU A 234 2.34 -19.36 -10.41
N PRO A 235 1.92 -19.63 -11.66
CA PRO A 235 2.26 -18.78 -12.82
C PRO A 235 1.84 -17.33 -12.68
N LEU A 236 0.73 -17.06 -12.01
CA LEU A 236 0.20 -15.71 -11.76
C LEU A 236 0.43 -15.21 -10.33
N GLY A 237 1.12 -16.01 -9.51
CA GLY A 237 1.36 -15.70 -8.10
C GLY A 237 0.14 -15.85 -7.19
N ILE A 238 -1.01 -16.24 -7.73
CA ILE A 238 -2.28 -16.49 -7.05
C ILE A 238 -3.08 -17.52 -7.85
N ASP A 239 -3.92 -18.31 -7.18
CA ASP A 239 -4.84 -19.27 -7.80
C ASP A 239 -6.32 -18.99 -7.48
N ALA A 240 -7.22 -19.78 -8.07
CA ALA A 240 -8.64 -19.64 -7.90
C ALA A 240 -9.10 -19.95 -6.47
N GLU A 241 -8.45 -20.88 -5.78
CA GLU A 241 -8.80 -21.24 -4.40
C GLU A 241 -8.54 -20.06 -3.46
N GLN A 242 -7.38 -19.41 -3.61
CA GLN A 242 -7.05 -18.22 -2.84
C GLN A 242 -8.01 -17.06 -3.15
N ILE A 243 -8.41 -16.89 -4.43
CA ILE A 243 -9.39 -15.86 -4.83
C ILE A 243 -10.74 -16.12 -4.15
N HIS A 244 -11.25 -17.35 -4.21
CA HIS A 244 -12.52 -17.70 -3.54
C HIS A 244 -12.45 -17.52 -2.02
N PHE A 245 -11.31 -17.86 -1.41
CA PHE A 245 -11.11 -17.61 0.01
C PHE A 245 -11.14 -16.11 0.33
N LEU A 246 -10.47 -15.28 -0.48
CA LEU A 246 -10.44 -13.82 -0.30
C LEU A 246 -11.84 -13.20 -0.41
N ASP A 247 -12.64 -13.64 -1.38
CA ASP A 247 -14.01 -13.16 -1.53
C ASP A 247 -14.85 -13.52 -0.29
N ALA A 248 -14.79 -14.77 0.16
CA ALA A 248 -15.50 -15.20 1.38
C ALA A 248 -14.99 -14.45 2.63
N PHE A 249 -13.69 -14.25 2.76
CA PHE A 249 -13.08 -13.53 3.87
C PHE A 249 -13.49 -12.05 3.90
N LEU A 250 -13.53 -11.39 2.74
CA LEU A 250 -13.93 -9.98 2.65
C LEU A 250 -15.44 -9.81 2.91
N LEU A 251 -16.27 -10.77 2.48
CA LEU A 251 -17.69 -10.80 2.84
C LEU A 251 -17.92 -11.02 4.33
N TYR A 252 -17.08 -11.83 4.98
CA TYR A 252 -17.14 -12.03 6.43
C TYR A 252 -16.76 -10.75 7.19
N CYS A 253 -15.79 -9.97 6.68
CA CYS A 253 -15.37 -8.71 7.29
C CYS A 253 -16.47 -7.65 7.21
#